data_1003f5879e58e81909fac412b1c959f1
#
_entry.id   1003f5879e58e81909fac412b1c959f1
#
_cell.length_a   1.000
_cell.length_b   1.000
_cell.length_c   1.000
_cell.angle_alpha   90.00
_cell.angle_beta   90.00
_cell.angle_gamma   90.00
#
_symmetry.space_group_name_H-M   'P 1'
#
loop_
_entity.id
_entity.type
_entity.pdbx_description
1 polymer ?
#
loop_
_entity_poly.entity_id
_entity_poly.type
_entity_poly.pdbx_seq_one_letter_code
_entity_poly.pdbx_strand_id
1 'polypeptide(L)'
;DIYSTILDAPVIEASSIKIAETAKMYENVQRDVLIALANEYADFCKSEGININEVTECAASKWNFAKVNPGLVGGHCIGVDTYYLMKRAKDKKRRMNLVQTARHINEAEPKKVATQIKNYAVFINAQRILLLGFSYKANTPDCRNTKVADVYNELKRHCLVVDCFDPLVDTKKVSKDYGISIIHSKEEVQTDYDLVVQLVNHNVFNEMGFTDATFIKLKDL
;
A
#
# COMPACT_ATOMS: atom_id res chain seq x y z
N ASP A 1 11.39 30.57 17.36
CA ASP A 1 10.39 29.81 16.61
C ASP A 1 10.14 28.48 17.31
N ILE A 2 8.88 28.20 17.67
CA ILE A 2 8.49 27.00 18.45
C ILE A 2 8.90 25.72 17.72
N TYR A 3 8.75 25.68 16.41
CA TYR A 3 9.09 24.49 15.62
C TYR A 3 10.58 24.18 15.61
N SER A 4 11.43 25.19 15.57
CA SER A 4 12.90 25.03 15.60
C SER A 4 13.41 24.47 16.92
N THR A 5 12.61 24.52 18.01
CA THR A 5 12.96 23.94 19.31
C THR A 5 12.57 22.48 19.47
N ILE A 6 11.74 21.95 18.56
CA ILE A 6 11.15 20.60 18.64
C ILE A 6 11.62 19.71 17.49
N LEU A 7 12.00 20.30 16.35
CA LEU A 7 12.37 19.59 15.14
C LEU A 7 13.87 19.64 14.89
N ASP A 8 14.49 18.50 14.64
CA ASP A 8 15.88 18.42 14.18
C ASP A 8 16.03 18.82 12.70
N ALA A 9 14.91 18.90 11.97
CA ALA A 9 14.89 19.30 10.57
C ALA A 9 14.82 20.83 10.40
N PRO A 10 15.39 21.39 9.32
CA PRO A 10 15.29 22.81 9.04
C PRO A 10 13.84 23.28 8.92
N VAL A 11 13.49 24.35 9.64
CA VAL A 11 12.21 25.04 9.47
C VAL A 11 12.36 26.09 8.37
N ILE A 12 11.65 25.88 7.26
CA ILE A 12 11.68 26.76 6.08
C ILE A 12 10.43 27.64 6.11
N GLU A 13 10.64 28.93 6.14
CA GLU A 13 9.55 29.91 6.05
C GLU A 13 9.08 30.06 4.60
N ALA A 14 7.82 29.74 4.36
CA ALA A 14 7.21 29.94 3.04
C ALA A 14 6.68 31.39 2.94
N SER A 15 6.84 32.04 1.78
CA SER A 15 6.42 33.43 1.57
C SER A 15 4.89 33.63 1.62
N SER A 16 4.09 32.56 1.65
CA SER A 16 2.66 32.60 1.89
C SER A 16 2.11 31.23 2.29
N ILE A 17 0.97 31.21 2.98
CA ILE A 17 0.21 29.99 3.30
C ILE A 17 -0.05 29.15 2.05
N LYS A 18 -0.43 29.81 0.95
CA LYS A 18 -0.71 29.14 -0.32
C LYS A 18 0.50 28.38 -0.87
N ILE A 19 1.71 28.93 -0.72
CA ILE A 19 2.94 28.24 -1.15
C ILE A 19 3.20 27.04 -0.25
N ALA A 20 3.05 27.16 1.07
CA ALA A 20 3.24 26.06 2.01
C ALA A 20 2.27 24.90 1.73
N GLU A 21 0.98 25.20 1.53
CA GLU A 21 -0.04 24.19 1.18
C GLU A 21 0.26 23.53 -0.18
N THR A 22 0.66 24.33 -1.19
CA THR A 22 0.99 23.81 -2.52
C THR A 22 2.24 22.93 -2.49
N ALA A 23 3.24 23.30 -1.68
CA ALA A 23 4.45 22.49 -1.50
C ALA A 23 4.13 21.11 -0.90
N LYS A 24 3.26 21.06 0.14
CA LYS A 24 2.83 19.79 0.71
C LYS A 24 2.04 18.93 -0.27
N MET A 25 1.14 19.56 -1.02
CA MET A 25 0.39 18.85 -2.07
C MET A 25 1.31 18.31 -3.17
N TYR A 26 2.31 19.09 -3.59
CA TYR A 26 3.28 18.65 -4.60
C TYR A 26 4.10 17.45 -4.14
N GLU A 27 4.55 17.42 -2.88
CA GLU A 27 5.27 16.29 -2.28
C GLU A 27 4.41 15.00 -2.31
N ASN A 28 3.14 15.08 -1.91
CA ASN A 28 2.24 13.92 -1.94
C ASN A 28 1.95 13.44 -3.36
N VAL A 29 1.73 14.35 -4.30
CA VAL A 29 1.51 14.02 -5.73
C VAL A 29 2.75 13.41 -6.36
N GLN A 30 3.94 13.93 -6.07
CA GLN A 30 5.19 13.34 -6.54
C GLN A 30 5.32 11.89 -6.07
N ARG A 31 5.03 11.62 -4.81
CA ARG A 31 5.07 10.27 -4.24
C ARG A 31 4.08 9.33 -4.92
N ASP A 32 2.86 9.80 -5.17
CA ASP A 32 1.84 9.03 -5.88
C ASP A 32 2.27 8.64 -7.30
N VAL A 33 2.86 9.59 -8.04
CA VAL A 33 3.39 9.35 -9.39
C VAL A 33 4.57 8.37 -9.37
N LEU A 34 5.46 8.49 -8.39
CA LEU A 34 6.61 7.59 -8.27
C LEU A 34 6.19 6.16 -7.90
N ILE A 35 5.16 5.99 -7.05
CA ILE A 35 4.62 4.67 -6.74
C ILE A 35 3.95 4.06 -7.98
N ALA A 36 3.19 4.85 -8.75
CA ALA A 36 2.59 4.37 -9.99
C ALA A 36 3.65 3.91 -11.00
N LEU A 37 4.72 4.68 -11.15
CA LEU A 37 5.86 4.28 -11.98
C LEU A 37 6.51 2.98 -11.48
N ALA A 38 6.70 2.84 -10.16
CA ALA A 38 7.28 1.63 -9.58
C ALA A 38 6.37 0.41 -9.81
N ASN A 39 5.04 0.56 -9.67
CA ASN A 39 4.07 -0.49 -9.92
C ASN A 39 4.08 -0.93 -11.40
N GLU A 40 4.08 0.02 -12.33
CA GLU A 40 4.12 -0.27 -13.77
C GLU A 40 5.47 -0.91 -14.18
N TYR A 41 6.58 -0.42 -13.60
CA TYR A 41 7.90 -0.97 -13.86
C TYR A 41 8.08 -2.38 -13.26
N ALA A 42 7.43 -2.68 -12.15
CA ALA A 42 7.39 -4.03 -11.57
C ALA A 42 6.73 -5.03 -12.52
N ASP A 43 5.64 -4.64 -13.19
CA ASP A 43 4.99 -5.48 -14.21
C ASP A 43 5.91 -5.77 -15.39
N PHE A 44 6.60 -4.75 -15.87
CA PHE A 44 7.60 -4.92 -16.92
C PHE A 44 8.71 -5.89 -16.48
N CYS A 45 9.31 -5.67 -15.32
CA CYS A 45 10.35 -6.55 -14.77
C CYS A 45 9.85 -8.00 -14.66
N LYS A 46 8.63 -8.20 -14.17
CA LYS A 46 8.01 -9.53 -14.05
C LYS A 46 7.87 -10.21 -15.42
N SER A 47 7.48 -9.46 -16.47
CA SER A 47 7.37 -10.00 -17.84
C SER A 47 8.71 -10.44 -18.42
N GLU A 48 9.81 -9.84 -17.98
CA GLU A 48 11.18 -10.15 -18.38
C GLU A 48 11.87 -11.16 -17.43
N GLY A 49 11.19 -11.64 -16.38
CA GLY A 49 11.80 -12.52 -15.37
C GLY A 49 12.85 -11.81 -14.49
N ILE A 50 12.76 -10.50 -14.34
CA ILE A 50 13.69 -9.65 -13.59
C ILE A 50 13.10 -9.31 -12.23
N ASN A 51 13.94 -9.35 -11.18
CA ASN A 51 13.52 -8.95 -9.83
C ASN A 51 13.55 -7.43 -9.67
N ILE A 52 12.39 -6.80 -9.54
CA ILE A 52 12.27 -5.35 -9.35
C ILE A 52 13.00 -4.83 -8.10
N ASN A 53 13.09 -5.63 -7.04
CA ASN A 53 13.80 -5.21 -5.82
C ASN A 53 15.30 -5.05 -6.09
N GLU A 54 15.92 -5.98 -6.83
CA GLU A 54 17.32 -5.90 -7.23
C GLU A 54 17.57 -4.69 -8.16
N VAL A 55 16.67 -4.47 -9.12
CA VAL A 55 16.73 -3.31 -10.01
C VAL A 55 16.67 -2.01 -9.21
N THR A 56 15.75 -1.92 -8.24
CA THR A 56 15.58 -0.75 -7.38
C THR A 56 16.82 -0.50 -6.52
N GLU A 57 17.42 -1.55 -5.95
CA GLU A 57 18.67 -1.42 -5.16
C GLU A 57 19.84 -0.95 -6.05
N CYS A 58 20.00 -1.52 -7.23
CA CYS A 58 21.03 -1.08 -8.16
C CYS A 58 20.83 0.38 -8.59
N ALA A 59 19.61 0.78 -8.94
CA ALA A 59 19.28 2.15 -9.30
C ALA A 59 19.51 3.13 -8.13
N ALA A 60 19.22 2.72 -6.90
CA ALA A 60 19.42 3.51 -5.69
C ALA A 60 20.88 3.80 -5.35
N SER A 61 21.83 3.13 -6.00
CA SER A 61 23.25 3.51 -5.93
C SER A 61 23.53 4.89 -6.53
N LYS A 62 22.64 5.39 -7.38
CA LYS A 62 22.73 6.72 -7.97
C LYS A 62 22.15 7.75 -6.99
N TRP A 63 22.92 8.78 -6.66
CA TRP A 63 22.58 9.80 -5.67
C TRP A 63 21.26 10.55 -5.91
N ASN A 64 20.84 10.67 -7.17
CA ASN A 64 19.62 11.40 -7.56
C ASN A 64 18.42 10.47 -7.84
N PHE A 65 18.53 9.16 -7.55
CA PHE A 65 17.42 8.24 -7.70
C PHE A 65 16.51 8.30 -6.48
N ALA A 66 15.24 8.64 -6.68
CA ALA A 66 14.24 8.61 -5.63
C ALA A 66 13.76 7.17 -5.42
N LYS A 67 14.31 6.48 -4.40
CA LYS A 67 13.96 5.10 -4.09
C LYS A 67 12.52 4.99 -3.63
N VAL A 68 11.69 4.37 -4.45
CA VAL A 68 10.29 4.04 -4.16
C VAL A 68 10.04 2.62 -4.59
N ASN A 69 9.37 1.85 -3.75
CA ASN A 69 9.01 0.46 -4.03
C ASN A 69 7.57 0.37 -4.55
N PRO A 70 7.27 -0.65 -5.39
CA PRO A 70 5.89 -0.99 -5.74
C PRO A 70 5.02 -1.25 -4.50
N GLY A 71 3.74 -0.95 -4.60
CA GLY A 71 2.81 -1.25 -3.51
C GLY A 71 1.47 -0.54 -3.57
N LEU A 72 0.66 -0.81 -2.59
CA LEU A 72 -0.68 -0.25 -2.44
C LEU A 72 -0.63 1.18 -1.92
N VAL A 73 -1.42 2.07 -2.51
CA VAL A 73 -1.52 3.48 -2.10
C VAL A 73 -2.80 3.72 -1.34
N GLY A 74 -2.73 3.64 -0.02
CA GLY A 74 -3.82 3.95 0.90
C GLY A 74 -3.60 5.23 1.71
N GLY A 75 -4.38 5.38 2.77
CA GLY A 75 -4.31 6.53 3.67
C GLY A 75 -5.08 7.75 3.17
N HIS A 76 -4.96 8.84 3.94
CA HIS A 76 -5.77 10.04 3.74
C HIS A 76 -5.04 11.20 3.05
N CYS A 77 -3.78 11.02 2.65
CA CYS A 77 -2.99 12.06 2.01
C CYS A 77 -2.69 11.72 0.54
N ILE A 78 -1.80 10.76 0.28
CA ILE A 78 -1.28 10.50 -1.08
C ILE A 78 -2.42 10.22 -2.07
N GLY A 79 -3.33 9.28 -1.73
CA GLY A 79 -4.45 8.91 -2.60
C GLY A 79 -5.60 9.94 -2.65
N VAL A 80 -5.58 11.00 -1.84
CA VAL A 80 -6.66 12.00 -1.72
C VAL A 80 -6.25 13.36 -2.28
N ASP A 81 -5.08 13.86 -1.91
CA ASP A 81 -4.58 15.19 -2.33
C ASP A 81 -4.48 15.33 -3.84
N THR A 82 -4.16 14.23 -4.54
CA THR A 82 -4.15 14.18 -6.00
C THR A 82 -5.50 14.52 -6.63
N TYR A 83 -6.62 14.10 -6.01
CA TYR A 83 -7.96 14.43 -6.48
C TYR A 83 -8.30 15.91 -6.26
N TYR A 84 -7.88 16.47 -5.11
CA TYR A 84 -8.04 17.91 -4.87
C TYR A 84 -7.26 18.74 -5.88
N LEU A 85 -6.00 18.34 -6.16
CA LEU A 85 -5.18 19.01 -7.18
C LEU A 85 -5.85 18.94 -8.57
N MET A 86 -6.27 17.75 -9.00
CA MET A 86 -6.94 17.57 -10.30
C MET A 86 -8.22 18.39 -10.40
N LYS A 87 -9.04 18.41 -9.33
CA LYS A 87 -10.25 19.25 -9.27
C LYS A 87 -9.91 20.72 -9.40
N ARG A 88 -8.92 21.21 -8.62
CA ARG A 88 -8.49 22.62 -8.67
C ARG A 88 -7.91 23.01 -10.04
N ALA A 89 -7.14 22.12 -10.66
CA ALA A 89 -6.62 22.33 -12.01
C ALA A 89 -7.77 22.46 -13.02
N LYS A 90 -8.77 21.56 -12.96
CA LYS A 90 -9.96 21.60 -13.81
C LYS A 90 -10.73 22.91 -13.67
N ASP A 91 -10.88 23.44 -12.44
CA ASP A 91 -11.53 24.74 -12.18
C ASP A 91 -10.75 25.90 -12.83
N LYS A 92 -9.46 25.71 -13.04
CA LYS A 92 -8.57 26.64 -13.77
C LYS A 92 -8.39 26.31 -15.25
N LYS A 93 -9.25 25.43 -15.81
CA LYS A 93 -9.20 24.97 -17.20
C LYS A 93 -7.84 24.33 -17.58
N ARG A 94 -7.19 23.66 -16.62
CA ARG A 94 -5.95 22.91 -16.80
C ARG A 94 -6.22 21.42 -16.63
N ARG A 95 -5.40 20.59 -17.26
CA ARG A 95 -5.41 19.13 -17.11
C ARG A 95 -4.11 18.66 -16.43
N MET A 96 -4.23 17.66 -15.61
CA MET A 96 -3.10 17.01 -14.92
C MET A 96 -3.01 15.56 -15.40
N ASN A 97 -2.68 15.38 -16.68
CA ASN A 97 -2.75 14.06 -17.33
C ASN A 97 -1.85 13.02 -16.65
N LEU A 98 -0.61 13.37 -16.32
CA LEU A 98 0.32 12.47 -15.62
C LEU A 98 -0.25 12.03 -14.26
N VAL A 99 -0.76 12.97 -13.48
CA VAL A 99 -1.35 12.70 -12.16
C VAL A 99 -2.59 11.82 -12.29
N GLN A 100 -3.42 12.07 -13.29
CA GLN A 100 -4.61 11.26 -13.55
C GLN A 100 -4.25 9.82 -13.93
N THR A 101 -3.23 9.64 -14.78
CA THR A 101 -2.75 8.31 -15.18
C THR A 101 -2.15 7.57 -13.99
N ALA A 102 -1.31 8.23 -13.18
CA ALA A 102 -0.74 7.65 -11.97
C ALA A 102 -1.83 7.18 -10.98
N ARG A 103 -2.88 8.00 -10.77
CA ARG A 103 -4.01 7.59 -9.94
C ARG A 103 -4.72 6.37 -10.50
N HIS A 104 -4.92 6.30 -11.81
CA HIS A 104 -5.56 5.14 -12.42
C HIS A 104 -4.75 3.85 -12.21
N ILE A 105 -3.43 3.91 -12.37
CA ILE A 105 -2.52 2.78 -12.11
C ILE A 105 -2.64 2.35 -10.64
N ASN A 106 -2.49 3.28 -9.69
CA ASN A 106 -2.52 2.99 -8.26
C ASN A 106 -3.89 2.51 -7.76
N GLU A 107 -5.00 2.97 -8.36
CA GLU A 107 -6.35 2.48 -8.04
C GLU A 107 -6.63 1.08 -8.60
N ALA A 108 -5.97 0.69 -9.69
CA ALA A 108 -6.08 -0.65 -10.26
C ALA A 108 -5.23 -1.69 -9.50
N GLU A 109 -4.20 -1.26 -8.77
CA GLU A 109 -3.22 -2.13 -8.12
C GLU A 109 -3.82 -3.15 -7.14
N PRO A 110 -4.81 -2.83 -6.28
CA PRO A 110 -5.42 -3.82 -5.39
C PRO A 110 -6.03 -5.02 -6.13
N LYS A 111 -6.71 -4.76 -7.24
CA LYS A 111 -7.30 -5.83 -8.06
C LYS A 111 -6.22 -6.69 -8.73
N LYS A 112 -5.14 -6.08 -9.17
CA LYS A 112 -3.99 -6.79 -9.75
C LYS A 112 -3.34 -7.68 -8.70
N VAL A 113 -3.05 -7.15 -7.50
CA VAL A 113 -2.51 -7.92 -6.36
C VAL A 113 -3.42 -9.09 -6.01
N ALA A 114 -4.74 -8.86 -5.89
CA ALA A 114 -5.69 -9.95 -5.63
C ALA A 114 -5.68 -11.02 -6.72
N THR A 115 -5.54 -10.63 -7.99
CA THR A 115 -5.43 -11.57 -9.11
C THR A 115 -4.15 -12.39 -9.03
N GLN A 116 -3.03 -11.80 -8.66
CA GLN A 116 -1.75 -12.50 -8.47
C GLN A 116 -1.85 -13.51 -7.33
N ILE A 117 -2.39 -13.11 -6.16
CA ILE A 117 -2.64 -14.00 -5.01
C ILE A 117 -3.54 -15.16 -5.42
N LYS A 118 -4.65 -14.88 -6.10
CA LYS A 118 -5.57 -15.92 -6.60
C LYS A 118 -4.87 -16.91 -7.53
N ASN A 119 -4.12 -16.42 -8.50
CA ASN A 119 -3.42 -17.29 -9.45
C ASN A 119 -2.39 -18.18 -8.74
N TYR A 120 -1.69 -17.63 -7.76
CA TYR A 120 -0.76 -18.39 -6.94
C TYR A 120 -1.48 -19.41 -6.05
N ALA A 121 -2.59 -19.03 -5.42
CA ALA A 121 -3.43 -19.94 -4.64
C ALA A 121 -3.92 -21.14 -5.50
N VAL A 122 -4.35 -20.87 -6.73
CA VAL A 122 -4.73 -21.94 -7.69
C VAL A 122 -3.54 -22.84 -8.00
N PHE A 123 -2.38 -22.28 -8.24
CA PHE A 123 -1.16 -23.03 -8.56
C PHE A 123 -0.75 -24.01 -7.45
N ILE A 124 -0.88 -23.60 -6.17
CA ILE A 124 -0.56 -24.46 -5.02
C ILE A 124 -1.79 -25.20 -4.45
N ASN A 125 -2.95 -25.10 -5.11
CA ASN A 125 -4.23 -25.68 -4.66
C ASN A 125 -4.67 -25.18 -3.27
N ALA A 126 -4.38 -23.92 -2.92
CA ALA A 126 -4.79 -23.30 -1.66
C ALA A 126 -6.28 -22.95 -1.66
N GLN A 127 -6.95 -23.21 -0.55
CA GLN A 127 -8.36 -22.86 -0.32
C GLN A 127 -8.51 -21.80 0.77
N ARG A 128 -7.61 -21.81 1.76
CA ARG A 128 -7.63 -20.90 2.90
C ARG A 128 -6.42 -19.97 2.88
N ILE A 129 -6.70 -18.66 2.88
CA ILE A 129 -5.69 -17.61 2.80
C ILE A 129 -5.77 -16.72 4.04
N LEU A 130 -4.64 -16.47 4.66
CA LEU A 130 -4.48 -15.45 5.70
C LEU A 130 -3.76 -14.24 5.12
N LEU A 131 -4.39 -13.07 5.19
CA LEU A 131 -3.76 -11.79 4.89
C LEU A 131 -3.17 -11.20 6.17
N LEU A 132 -1.90 -10.81 6.16
CA LEU A 132 -1.23 -10.16 7.27
C LEU A 132 -1.13 -8.65 7.05
N GLY A 133 -1.74 -7.90 7.97
CA GLY A 133 -1.80 -6.44 7.95
C GLY A 133 -3.01 -5.90 7.19
N PHE A 134 -3.74 -4.99 7.84
CA PHE A 134 -4.91 -4.30 7.30
C PHE A 134 -4.73 -2.78 7.25
N SER A 135 -3.85 -2.22 8.09
CA SER A 135 -3.57 -0.78 8.08
C SER A 135 -2.99 -0.33 6.73
N TYR A 136 -3.08 0.97 6.42
CA TYR A 136 -2.53 1.47 5.16
C TYR A 136 -1.00 1.60 5.16
N LYS A 137 -0.37 1.53 6.33
CA LYS A 137 1.08 1.70 6.51
C LYS A 137 1.57 0.83 7.66
N ALA A 138 2.80 0.33 7.55
CA ALA A 138 3.46 -0.46 8.59
C ALA A 138 3.55 0.28 9.94
N ASN A 139 3.38 -0.49 11.03
CA ASN A 139 3.54 -0.03 12.42
C ASN A 139 2.62 1.13 12.81
N THR A 140 1.41 1.18 12.26
CA THR A 140 0.36 2.15 12.61
C THR A 140 -1.00 1.48 12.70
N PRO A 141 -1.88 1.90 13.61
CA PRO A 141 -3.26 1.41 13.69
C PRO A 141 -4.19 2.05 12.65
N ASP A 142 -3.69 2.94 11.81
CA ASP A 142 -4.51 3.72 10.87
C ASP A 142 -4.91 2.88 9.66
N CYS A 143 -6.21 2.58 9.55
CA CYS A 143 -6.81 1.84 8.46
C CYS A 143 -7.62 2.71 7.48
N ARG A 144 -7.57 4.06 7.63
CA ARG A 144 -8.33 4.95 6.75
C ARG A 144 -7.91 4.76 5.28
N ASN A 145 -8.90 4.51 4.42
CA ASN A 145 -8.71 4.32 2.99
C ASN A 145 -7.66 3.25 2.65
N THR A 146 -7.59 2.18 3.48
CA THR A 146 -6.67 1.07 3.21
C THR A 146 -7.06 0.33 1.93
N LYS A 147 -6.09 0.03 1.09
CA LYS A 147 -6.28 -0.75 -0.14
C LYS A 147 -6.28 -2.26 0.11
N VAL A 148 -5.92 -2.69 1.32
CA VAL A 148 -6.05 -4.09 1.73
C VAL A 148 -7.52 -4.52 1.73
N ALA A 149 -8.45 -3.63 2.09
CA ALA A 149 -9.88 -3.92 2.00
C ALA A 149 -10.32 -4.26 0.57
N ASP A 150 -9.79 -3.57 -0.43
CA ASP A 150 -10.09 -3.83 -1.84
C ASP A 150 -9.52 -5.20 -2.27
N VAL A 151 -8.29 -5.54 -1.84
CA VAL A 151 -7.68 -6.87 -2.07
C VAL A 151 -8.52 -7.98 -1.42
N TYR A 152 -8.89 -7.81 -0.14
CA TYR A 152 -9.71 -8.77 0.60
C TYR A 152 -11.03 -9.03 -0.11
N ASN A 153 -11.76 -7.97 -0.46
CA ASN A 153 -13.05 -8.08 -1.11
C ASN A 153 -12.96 -8.75 -2.49
N GLU A 154 -11.91 -8.45 -3.26
CA GLU A 154 -11.70 -9.09 -4.57
C GLU A 154 -11.41 -10.59 -4.42
N LEU A 155 -10.59 -10.99 -3.45
CA LEU A 155 -10.31 -12.42 -3.17
C LEU A 155 -11.59 -13.16 -2.74
N LYS A 156 -12.43 -12.56 -1.89
CA LYS A 156 -13.72 -13.15 -1.48
C LYS A 156 -14.67 -13.40 -2.66
N ARG A 157 -14.63 -12.59 -3.71
CA ARG A 157 -15.42 -12.80 -4.93
C ARG A 157 -15.03 -14.07 -5.69
N HIS A 158 -13.84 -14.59 -5.46
CA HIS A 158 -13.34 -15.81 -6.09
C HIS A 158 -13.60 -17.08 -5.26
N CYS A 159 -14.53 -17.03 -4.30
CA CYS A 159 -14.92 -18.14 -3.43
C CYS A 159 -13.78 -18.73 -2.57
N LEU A 160 -12.71 -17.96 -2.34
CA LEU A 160 -11.65 -18.31 -1.40
C LEU A 160 -12.09 -18.01 0.04
N VAL A 161 -11.66 -18.85 0.97
CA VAL A 161 -11.77 -18.55 2.40
C VAL A 161 -10.62 -17.61 2.75
N VAL A 162 -10.95 -16.36 3.05
CA VAL A 162 -9.96 -15.33 3.34
C VAL A 162 -10.21 -14.76 4.72
N ASP A 163 -9.20 -14.84 5.56
CA ASP A 163 -9.14 -14.18 6.85
C ASP A 163 -8.07 -13.09 6.82
N CYS A 164 -8.16 -12.11 7.71
CA CYS A 164 -7.20 -11.04 7.81
C CYS A 164 -6.81 -10.85 9.28
N PHE A 165 -5.51 -10.79 9.54
CA PHE A 165 -4.94 -10.57 10.86
C PHE A 165 -4.18 -9.24 10.91
N ASP A 166 -4.53 -8.40 11.87
CA ASP A 166 -3.78 -7.18 12.18
C ASP A 166 -3.92 -6.84 13.68
N PRO A 167 -2.83 -6.93 14.46
CA PRO A 167 -2.88 -6.70 15.90
C PRO A 167 -2.91 -5.21 16.29
N LEU A 168 -2.81 -4.28 15.33
CA LEU A 168 -2.71 -2.86 15.62
C LEU A 168 -4.02 -2.10 15.37
N VAL A 169 -4.87 -2.56 14.45
CA VAL A 169 -6.08 -1.83 14.05
C VAL A 169 -7.23 -2.00 15.05
N ASP A 170 -8.10 -1.01 15.13
CA ASP A 170 -9.36 -1.10 15.87
C ASP A 170 -10.36 -1.96 15.07
N THR A 171 -10.57 -3.20 15.52
CA THR A 171 -11.44 -4.18 14.85
C THR A 171 -12.89 -3.73 14.76
N LYS A 172 -13.40 -3.00 15.76
CA LYS A 172 -14.78 -2.46 15.75
C LYS A 172 -14.91 -1.39 14.67
N LYS A 173 -13.92 -0.52 14.54
CA LYS A 173 -13.88 0.49 13.50
C LYS A 173 -13.78 -0.14 12.10
N VAL A 174 -12.91 -1.13 11.92
CA VAL A 174 -12.80 -1.85 10.64
C VAL A 174 -14.11 -2.53 10.26
N SER A 175 -14.74 -3.24 11.20
CA SER A 175 -16.04 -3.88 10.96
C SER A 175 -17.12 -2.86 10.58
N LYS A 176 -17.14 -1.69 11.23
CA LYS A 176 -18.10 -0.61 10.92
C LYS A 176 -17.86 0.01 9.55
N ASP A 177 -16.62 0.33 9.23
CA ASP A 177 -16.26 1.15 8.05
C ASP A 177 -16.14 0.29 6.77
N TYR A 178 -15.75 -0.99 6.89
CA TYR A 178 -15.46 -1.88 5.76
C TYR A 178 -16.33 -3.14 5.72
N GLY A 179 -17.06 -3.48 6.80
CA GLY A 179 -17.80 -4.73 6.89
C GLY A 179 -16.91 -5.98 6.99
N ILE A 180 -15.63 -5.81 7.36
CA ILE A 180 -14.63 -6.88 7.42
C ILE A 180 -14.33 -7.20 8.88
N SER A 181 -14.32 -8.49 9.22
CA SER A 181 -13.85 -8.96 10.52
C SER A 181 -12.35 -9.19 10.48
N ILE A 182 -11.64 -8.63 11.47
CA ILE A 182 -10.18 -8.75 11.60
C ILE A 182 -9.87 -9.60 12.82
N ILE A 183 -9.01 -10.59 12.66
CA ILE A 183 -8.38 -11.31 13.76
C ILE A 183 -7.37 -10.36 14.41
N HIS A 184 -7.47 -10.17 15.73
CA HIS A 184 -6.64 -9.19 16.45
C HIS A 184 -5.57 -9.84 17.33
N SER A 185 -5.87 -11.00 17.87
CA SER A 185 -4.97 -11.76 18.75
C SER A 185 -4.29 -12.90 17.96
N LYS A 186 -3.00 -13.12 18.23
CA LYS A 186 -2.23 -14.21 17.61
C LYS A 186 -2.82 -15.58 17.94
N GLU A 187 -3.37 -15.71 19.13
CA GLU A 187 -3.99 -16.95 19.64
C GLU A 187 -5.27 -17.33 18.88
N GLU A 188 -5.91 -16.35 18.24
CA GLU A 188 -7.10 -16.57 17.42
C GLU A 188 -6.74 -16.98 15.97
N VAL A 189 -5.48 -16.81 15.57
CA VAL A 189 -5.01 -17.21 14.25
C VAL A 189 -4.95 -18.73 14.18
N GLN A 190 -5.75 -19.30 13.30
CA GLN A 190 -5.77 -20.74 13.06
C GLN A 190 -4.47 -21.20 12.37
N THR A 191 -4.17 -22.49 12.44
CA THR A 191 -2.92 -23.05 11.87
C THR A 191 -3.13 -23.71 10.51
N ASP A 192 -4.37 -23.84 10.04
CA ASP A 192 -4.76 -24.57 8.83
C ASP A 192 -4.89 -23.67 7.58
N TYR A 193 -4.12 -22.58 7.50
CA TYR A 193 -4.02 -21.79 6.28
C TYR A 193 -3.05 -22.45 5.29
N ASP A 194 -3.49 -22.54 4.02
CA ASP A 194 -2.65 -23.03 2.92
C ASP A 194 -1.67 -21.96 2.44
N LEU A 195 -2.09 -20.70 2.50
CA LEU A 195 -1.33 -19.56 2.02
C LEU A 195 -1.42 -18.38 3.01
N VAL A 196 -0.27 -17.81 3.36
CA VAL A 196 -0.16 -16.58 4.15
C VAL A 196 0.45 -15.49 3.29
N VAL A 197 -0.23 -14.37 3.15
CA VAL A 197 0.21 -13.23 2.33
C VAL A 197 0.39 -11.99 3.19
N GLN A 198 1.62 -11.54 3.32
CA GLN A 198 1.93 -10.30 4.04
C GLN A 198 1.74 -9.08 3.12
N LEU A 199 0.66 -8.33 3.34
CA LEU A 199 0.33 -7.11 2.59
C LEU A 199 0.88 -5.85 3.25
N VAL A 200 1.00 -5.83 4.58
CA VAL A 200 1.58 -4.72 5.34
C VAL A 200 2.72 -5.23 6.21
N ASN A 201 3.87 -4.58 6.16
CA ASN A 201 5.08 -5.06 6.82
C ASN A 201 5.19 -4.54 8.27
N HIS A 202 4.28 -4.98 9.16
CA HIS A 202 4.41 -4.72 10.60
C HIS A 202 5.59 -5.50 11.20
N ASN A 203 6.35 -4.85 12.06
CA ASN A 203 7.50 -5.50 12.73
C ASN A 203 7.10 -6.74 13.54
N VAL A 204 5.91 -6.73 14.13
CA VAL A 204 5.37 -7.83 14.92
C VAL A 204 5.25 -9.14 14.13
N PHE A 205 5.10 -9.08 12.82
CA PHE A 205 5.02 -10.29 11.99
C PHE A 205 6.36 -11.02 11.81
N ASN A 206 7.49 -10.37 12.07
CA ASN A 206 8.81 -11.01 11.98
C ASN A 206 9.00 -12.10 13.05
N GLU A 207 8.25 -12.05 14.15
CA GLU A 207 8.29 -13.01 15.25
C GLU A 207 7.23 -14.10 15.14
N MET A 208 6.37 -14.04 14.11
CA MET A 208 5.33 -15.02 13.86
C MET A 208 5.83 -16.10 12.89
N GLY A 209 6.08 -17.31 13.41
CA GLY A 209 6.36 -18.48 12.58
C GLY A 209 5.07 -19.07 12.00
N PHE A 210 5.01 -19.24 10.70
CA PHE A 210 3.96 -20.01 10.02
C PHE A 210 4.63 -21.25 9.44
N THR A 211 4.55 -22.39 10.16
CA THR A 211 5.37 -23.59 9.88
C THR A 211 4.81 -24.44 8.74
N ASP A 212 3.49 -24.42 8.52
CA ASP A 212 2.81 -25.34 7.62
C ASP A 212 2.17 -24.65 6.40
N ALA A 213 2.21 -23.32 6.33
CA ALA A 213 1.65 -22.54 5.24
C ALA A 213 2.74 -21.99 4.31
N THR A 214 2.41 -21.89 3.01
CA THR A 214 3.25 -21.13 2.08
C THR A 214 3.17 -19.64 2.42
N PHE A 215 4.32 -18.99 2.63
CA PHE A 215 4.43 -17.58 3.01
C PHE A 215 4.96 -16.72 1.87
N ILE A 216 4.23 -15.65 1.52
CA ILE A 216 4.62 -14.70 0.47
C ILE A 216 4.47 -13.27 0.99
N LYS A 217 5.39 -12.39 0.64
CA LYS A 217 5.25 -10.95 0.85
C LYS A 217 4.74 -10.24 -0.39
N LEU A 218 4.02 -9.15 -0.21
CA LEU A 218 3.50 -8.32 -1.32
C LEU A 218 4.60 -7.98 -2.36
N LYS A 219 5.80 -7.70 -1.89
CA LYS A 219 6.96 -7.36 -2.75
C LYS A 219 7.46 -8.52 -3.62
N ASP A 220 7.02 -9.75 -3.36
CA ASP A 220 7.45 -10.98 -4.03
C ASP A 220 6.34 -11.52 -4.97
N LEU A 221 5.18 -10.85 -4.99
CA LEU A 221 4.06 -11.09 -5.90
C LEU A 221 4.30 -10.45 -7.28
#